data_fd4a1d0a0b54e48c81c0c943172683f8
#
_entry.id   fd4a1d0a0b54e48c81c0c943172683f8
#
_cell.length_a   1.000
_cell.length_b   1.000
_cell.length_c   1.000
_cell.angle_alpha   90.00
_cell.angle_beta   90.00
_cell.angle_gamma   90.00
#
_symmetry.space_group_name_H-M   'P 1'
#
loop_
_entity.id
_entity.type
_entity.pdbx_description
1 polymer ?
#
loop_
_entity_poly.entity_id
_entity_poly.type
_entity_poly.pdbx_seq_one_letter_code
_entity_poly.pdbx_strand_id
1 'polypeptide(L)'
;QWQYAKRHGLLEEGKAGKKSSQNRDSGGEESFVDTQVTMRVASGWRQLSEEELSELGDLGQDESIRFIAVGKAVEGYVPNIVITETEVISGKGDKEILDGSAGRLAEPHPGCRLIDDTVAPYPTARTRLVTGVYTLDDTSMTVSQLVWLTWCRNDQDEEPRRFLWTATCTCPSLACPPIIEDFMTMARTLEVVS
;
A
#
# COMPACT_ATOMS: atom_id res chain seq x y z
N GLN A 1 7.31 6.13 -5.36
CA GLN A 1 7.39 6.88 -4.09
C GLN A 1 8.45 6.31 -3.14
N TRP A 2 8.49 5.03 -2.88
CA TRP A 2 9.54 4.38 -2.07
C TRP A 2 10.96 4.49 -2.67
N GLN A 3 11.09 4.59 -3.98
CA GLN A 3 12.33 4.86 -4.68
C GLN A 3 12.88 6.26 -4.35
N TYR A 4 12.00 7.22 -4.12
CA TYR A 4 12.35 8.58 -3.71
C TYR A 4 12.98 8.59 -2.31
N ALA A 5 12.40 7.89 -1.36
CA ALA A 5 12.92 7.79 0.01
C ALA A 5 14.33 7.18 0.08
N LYS A 6 14.62 6.16 -0.74
CA LYS A 6 15.97 5.55 -0.83
C LYS A 6 16.99 6.49 -1.49
N ARG A 7 16.61 7.24 -2.54
CA ARG A 7 17.49 8.19 -3.24
C ARG A 7 17.95 9.37 -2.37
N HIS A 8 17.15 9.73 -1.36
CA HIS A 8 17.39 10.90 -0.52
C HIS A 8 17.93 10.57 0.87
N GLY A 9 18.37 9.33 1.13
CA GLY A 9 19.03 8.95 2.39
C GLY A 9 18.10 8.95 3.61
N LEU A 10 16.78 8.95 3.40
CA LEU A 10 15.77 9.02 4.48
C LEU A 10 15.65 7.73 5.31
N LEU A 11 16.46 6.71 5.01
CA LEU A 11 16.51 5.43 5.71
C LEU A 11 17.85 5.19 6.42
N GLU A 12 18.65 6.22 6.71
CA GLU A 12 19.81 6.09 7.58
C GLU A 12 19.42 6.18 9.07
N GLU A 13 20.02 5.28 9.85
CA GLU A 13 19.78 5.08 11.28
C GLU A 13 19.80 6.37 12.11
N GLY A 14 18.73 6.57 12.82
CA GLY A 14 18.58 7.27 14.09
C GLY A 14 19.39 8.52 14.38
N LYS A 15 18.78 9.71 14.26
CA LYS A 15 19.05 10.84 15.17
C LYS A 15 17.77 11.59 15.50
N ALA A 16 17.39 11.48 16.77
CA ALA A 16 16.29 12.22 17.36
C ALA A 16 16.51 13.74 17.30
N GLY A 17 15.52 14.49 16.83
CA GLY A 17 15.49 15.95 16.87
C GLY A 17 14.07 16.47 17.09
N LYS A 18 13.83 17.01 18.30
CA LYS A 18 12.59 17.66 18.75
C LYS A 18 12.25 18.93 17.98
N LYS A 19 10.95 19.15 17.73
CA LYS A 19 10.17 20.42 17.84
C LYS A 19 8.95 20.33 16.92
N SER A 20 7.83 20.77 17.25
CA SER A 20 7.01 21.60 18.10
C SER A 20 5.71 21.86 17.33
N SER A 21 4.61 21.63 18.00
CA SER A 21 3.23 21.87 17.59
C SER A 21 2.97 23.32 17.17
N GLN A 22 2.21 23.54 16.08
CA GLN A 22 1.40 24.74 15.93
C GLN A 22 0.03 24.40 15.33
N ASN A 23 -0.99 24.70 16.14
CA ASN A 23 -2.40 24.74 15.84
C ASN A 23 -2.71 25.61 14.61
N ARG A 24 -3.57 25.16 13.71
CA ARG A 24 -4.45 26.01 12.92
C ARG A 24 -5.85 25.39 12.81
N ASP A 25 -6.71 26.05 13.53
CA ASP A 25 -8.17 25.99 13.47
C ASP A 25 -8.67 26.54 12.13
N SER A 26 -9.50 25.80 11.42
CA SER A 26 -10.55 26.37 10.55
C SER A 26 -11.50 25.28 10.04
N GLY A 27 -12.74 25.42 10.41
CA GLY A 27 -13.90 24.62 10.29
C GLY A 27 -14.26 24.10 8.90
N GLY A 28 -14.77 22.91 8.93
CA GLY A 28 -15.48 22.15 7.95
C GLY A 28 -15.45 20.71 8.47
N GLU A 29 -16.45 20.31 9.26
CA GLU A 29 -16.64 18.89 9.62
C GLU A 29 -17.03 18.13 8.34
N GLU A 30 -16.07 17.76 7.52
CA GLU A 30 -16.21 16.60 6.65
C GLU A 30 -16.14 15.37 7.56
N SER A 31 -17.26 14.68 7.70
CA SER A 31 -17.38 13.40 8.37
C SER A 31 -16.50 12.39 7.61
N PHE A 32 -15.23 12.30 7.99
CA PHE A 32 -14.36 11.23 7.54
C PHE A 32 -14.86 9.93 8.17
N VAL A 33 -15.27 8.99 7.34
CA VAL A 33 -15.41 7.60 7.76
C VAL A 33 -13.99 7.12 8.07
N ASP A 34 -13.67 6.98 9.36
CA ASP A 34 -12.37 6.51 9.82
C ASP A 34 -12.26 5.00 9.54
N THR A 35 -11.85 4.68 8.34
CA THR A 35 -11.69 3.29 7.91
C THR A 35 -10.35 2.79 8.43
N GLN A 36 -10.38 1.83 9.35
CA GLN A 36 -9.18 1.21 9.89
C GLN A 36 -8.85 -0.06 9.12
N VAL A 37 -7.57 -0.25 8.82
CA VAL A 37 -7.05 -1.49 8.27
C VAL A 37 -6.13 -2.16 9.28
N THR A 38 -6.33 -3.45 9.50
CA THR A 38 -5.46 -4.26 10.34
C THR A 38 -4.92 -5.45 9.57
N MET A 39 -3.67 -5.83 9.86
CA MET A 39 -3.02 -7.00 9.27
C MET A 39 -2.01 -7.57 10.28
N ARG A 40 -2.01 -8.89 10.47
CA ARG A 40 -0.98 -9.54 11.31
C ARG A 40 0.31 -9.64 10.52
N VAL A 41 1.37 -9.05 11.05
CA VAL A 41 2.70 -9.11 10.41
C VAL A 41 3.40 -10.44 10.71
N ALA A 42 4.05 -11.01 9.70
CA ALA A 42 4.83 -12.24 9.82
C ALA A 42 6.13 -11.99 10.63
N SER A 43 6.74 -13.08 11.12
CA SER A 43 8.02 -13.01 11.81
C SER A 43 9.10 -12.39 10.90
N GLY A 44 9.81 -11.40 11.43
CA GLY A 44 10.82 -10.65 10.67
C GLY A 44 10.28 -9.44 9.91
N TRP A 45 8.99 -9.18 9.99
CA TRP A 45 8.34 -7.96 9.53
C TRP A 45 7.95 -7.09 10.72
N ARG A 46 7.85 -5.79 10.52
CA ARG A 46 7.30 -4.85 11.48
C ARG A 46 6.45 -3.79 10.80
N GLN A 47 5.40 -3.37 11.45
CA GLN A 47 4.63 -2.22 11.05
C GLN A 47 5.41 -0.94 11.40
N LEU A 48 5.36 0.08 10.56
CA LEU A 48 5.86 1.41 10.90
C LEU A 48 4.87 2.09 11.85
N SER A 49 5.41 2.79 12.85
CA SER A 49 4.61 3.65 13.72
C SER A 49 4.23 4.95 13.00
N GLU A 50 3.24 5.68 13.54
CA GLU A 50 2.86 7.00 13.02
C GLU A 50 4.04 7.99 13.05
N GLU A 51 4.90 7.89 14.07
CA GLU A 51 6.09 8.72 14.19
C GLU A 51 7.08 8.43 13.04
N GLU A 52 7.36 7.14 12.75
CA GLU A 52 8.20 6.73 11.63
C GLU A 52 7.58 7.11 10.27
N LEU A 53 6.27 7.02 10.12
CA LEU A 53 5.56 7.47 8.92
C LEU A 53 5.72 8.97 8.71
N SER A 54 5.62 9.78 9.78
CA SER A 54 5.79 11.23 9.68
C SER A 54 7.21 11.66 9.27
N GLU A 55 8.23 10.82 9.54
CA GLU A 55 9.61 11.04 9.13
C GLU A 55 9.86 10.74 7.64
N LEU A 56 8.92 10.05 6.96
CA LEU A 56 9.02 9.71 5.53
C LEU A 56 8.70 10.90 4.59
N GLY A 57 8.55 12.11 5.12
CA GLY A 57 8.29 13.31 4.34
C GLY A 57 6.98 13.22 3.55
N ASP A 58 7.03 13.51 2.24
CA ASP A 58 5.84 13.51 1.37
C ASP A 58 5.09 12.18 1.37
N LEU A 59 5.78 11.07 1.57
CA LEU A 59 5.15 9.75 1.67
C LEU A 59 4.30 9.59 2.94
N GLY A 60 4.80 10.14 4.06
CA GLY A 60 4.06 10.12 5.33
C GLY A 60 2.87 11.08 5.36
N GLN A 61 2.80 12.02 4.40
CA GLN A 61 1.69 12.95 4.22
C GLN A 61 0.67 12.48 3.17
N ASP A 62 0.91 11.33 2.53
CA ASP A 62 -0.03 10.75 1.58
C ASP A 62 -1.24 10.15 2.32
N GLU A 63 -2.32 10.90 2.34
CA GLU A 63 -3.57 10.55 3.02
C GLU A 63 -4.22 9.24 2.51
N SER A 64 -3.77 8.73 1.38
CA SER A 64 -4.22 7.42 0.87
C SER A 64 -3.57 6.24 1.59
N ILE A 65 -2.44 6.43 2.26
CA ILE A 65 -1.70 5.36 2.94
C ILE A 65 -2.38 5.04 4.27
N ARG A 66 -2.76 3.78 4.45
CA ARG A 66 -3.39 3.28 5.68
C ARG A 66 -2.49 2.37 6.51
N PHE A 67 -1.49 1.75 5.89
CA PHE A 67 -0.61 0.80 6.57
C PHE A 67 0.71 0.65 5.82
N ILE A 68 1.82 0.60 6.54
CA ILE A 68 3.13 0.21 6.00
C ILE A 68 3.77 -0.82 6.92
N ALA A 69 4.25 -1.92 6.34
CA ALA A 69 5.14 -2.85 7.01
C ALA A 69 6.45 -3.01 6.24
N VAL A 70 7.54 -3.24 6.97
CA VAL A 70 8.87 -3.44 6.41
C VAL A 70 9.45 -4.76 6.91
N GLY A 71 10.11 -5.48 5.99
CA GLY A 71 10.83 -6.71 6.27
C GLY A 71 12.30 -6.45 6.60
N LYS A 72 13.08 -7.53 6.78
CA LYS A 72 14.53 -7.44 6.92
C LYS A 72 15.16 -7.03 5.59
N ALA A 73 16.21 -6.19 5.66
CA ALA A 73 16.98 -5.81 4.48
C ALA A 73 17.58 -7.03 3.77
N VAL A 74 17.45 -7.09 2.46
CA VAL A 74 18.00 -8.11 1.58
C VAL A 74 18.69 -7.41 0.41
N GLU A 75 19.96 -7.72 0.17
CA GLU A 75 20.76 -7.12 -0.94
C GLU A 75 20.72 -5.57 -0.92
N GLY A 76 20.71 -4.96 0.26
CA GLY A 76 20.67 -3.50 0.40
C GLY A 76 19.29 -2.88 0.14
N TYR A 77 18.25 -3.68 -0.08
CA TYR A 77 16.87 -3.24 -0.19
C TYR A 77 16.04 -3.70 1.02
N VAL A 78 15.15 -2.86 1.49
CA VAL A 78 14.20 -3.21 2.56
C VAL A 78 12.86 -3.57 1.91
N PRO A 79 12.49 -4.87 1.88
CA PRO A 79 11.17 -5.27 1.40
C PRO A 79 10.06 -4.56 2.17
N ASN A 80 9.02 -4.17 1.48
CA ASN A 80 7.95 -3.41 2.11
C ASN A 80 6.57 -3.83 1.60
N ILE A 81 5.56 -3.60 2.43
CA ILE A 81 4.15 -3.72 2.10
C ILE A 81 3.51 -2.38 2.40
N VAL A 82 2.83 -1.82 1.42
CA VAL A 82 2.07 -0.57 1.55
C VAL A 82 0.61 -0.85 1.24
N ILE A 83 -0.29 -0.48 2.15
CA ILE A 83 -1.74 -0.56 1.91
C ILE A 83 -2.26 0.85 1.73
N THR A 84 -2.99 1.06 0.62
CA THR A 84 -3.61 2.35 0.31
C THR A 84 -5.11 2.20 0.12
N GLU A 85 -5.83 3.28 0.41
CA GLU A 85 -7.25 3.46 0.17
C GLU A 85 -7.46 4.67 -0.72
N THR A 86 -8.31 4.54 -1.73
CA THR A 86 -8.67 5.64 -2.62
C THR A 86 -10.16 5.60 -2.92
N GLU A 87 -10.86 6.71 -2.73
CA GLU A 87 -12.26 6.81 -3.10
C GLU A 87 -12.45 6.77 -4.61
N VAL A 88 -13.43 5.98 -5.05
CA VAL A 88 -13.75 5.83 -6.47
C VAL A 88 -14.97 6.66 -6.84
N ILE A 89 -14.74 7.80 -7.46
CA ILE A 89 -15.78 8.73 -7.90
C ILE A 89 -16.31 8.40 -9.31
N SER A 90 -15.67 7.43 -10.01
CA SER A 90 -16.02 7.12 -11.39
C SER A 90 -17.32 6.32 -11.51
N GLY A 91 -18.10 6.57 -12.59
CA GLY A 91 -19.26 5.75 -12.97
C GLY A 91 -18.94 4.35 -13.51
N LYS A 92 -17.65 3.92 -13.46
CA LYS A 92 -17.20 2.61 -13.93
C LYS A 92 -17.69 1.49 -13.01
N GLY A 93 -17.99 0.34 -13.60
CA GLY A 93 -18.35 -0.86 -12.84
C GLY A 93 -17.14 -1.48 -12.12
N ASP A 94 -17.39 -2.23 -11.02
CA ASP A 94 -16.35 -2.87 -10.21
C ASP A 94 -15.39 -3.72 -11.06
N LYS A 95 -15.94 -4.49 -11.99
CA LYS A 95 -15.13 -5.32 -12.89
C LYS A 95 -14.16 -4.49 -13.72
N GLU A 96 -14.60 -3.38 -14.31
CA GLU A 96 -13.76 -2.50 -15.13
C GLU A 96 -12.63 -1.85 -14.30
N ILE A 97 -12.95 -1.46 -13.06
CA ILE A 97 -11.96 -0.90 -12.14
C ILE A 97 -10.91 -1.95 -11.78
N LEU A 98 -11.33 -3.17 -11.45
CA LEU A 98 -10.41 -4.24 -11.09
C LEU A 98 -9.59 -4.72 -12.30
N ASP A 99 -10.18 -4.85 -13.47
CA ASP A 99 -9.48 -5.22 -14.71
C ASP A 99 -8.41 -4.18 -15.11
N GLY A 100 -8.56 -2.92 -14.71
CA GLY A 100 -7.55 -1.88 -14.90
C GLY A 100 -6.34 -1.96 -13.96
N SER A 101 -6.30 -2.91 -13.01
CA SER A 101 -5.25 -3.01 -11.97
C SER A 101 -3.86 -3.21 -12.57
N ALA A 102 -3.75 -4.06 -13.60
CA ALA A 102 -2.48 -4.35 -14.26
C ALA A 102 -1.82 -3.09 -14.87
N GLY A 103 -2.63 -2.24 -15.52
CA GLY A 103 -2.15 -0.97 -16.05
C GLY A 103 -1.67 -0.03 -14.96
N ARG A 104 -2.43 0.10 -13.87
CA ARG A 104 -2.07 0.95 -12.73
C ARG A 104 -0.79 0.48 -12.02
N LEU A 105 -0.55 -0.85 -11.94
CA LEU A 105 0.69 -1.38 -11.40
C LEU A 105 1.88 -1.03 -12.29
N ALA A 106 1.74 -1.13 -13.61
CA ALA A 106 2.84 -0.92 -14.55
C ALA A 106 3.21 0.56 -14.72
N GLU A 107 2.23 1.47 -14.63
CA GLU A 107 2.40 2.90 -14.90
C GLU A 107 3.55 3.57 -14.12
N PRO A 108 3.67 3.40 -12.78
CA PRO A 108 4.74 4.02 -11.99
C PRO A 108 6.09 3.30 -12.11
N HIS A 109 6.17 2.18 -12.85
CA HIS A 109 7.36 1.34 -12.96
C HIS A 109 7.82 1.21 -14.41
N PRO A 110 8.65 2.14 -14.93
CA PRO A 110 9.12 2.09 -16.30
C PRO A 110 9.77 0.74 -16.66
N GLY A 111 9.35 0.15 -17.78
CA GLY A 111 9.81 -1.16 -18.21
C GLY A 111 9.22 -2.34 -17.44
N CYS A 112 8.21 -2.12 -16.62
CA CYS A 112 7.51 -3.19 -15.91
C CYS A 112 6.92 -4.20 -16.89
N ARG A 113 7.20 -5.47 -16.63
CA ARG A 113 6.59 -6.60 -17.35
C ARG A 113 5.69 -7.34 -16.38
N LEU A 114 4.41 -7.43 -16.73
CA LEU A 114 3.45 -8.22 -15.97
C LEU A 114 3.76 -9.71 -16.17
N ILE A 115 3.80 -10.45 -15.07
CA ILE A 115 4.06 -11.90 -15.05
C ILE A 115 2.88 -12.70 -14.53
N ASP A 116 1.98 -12.06 -13.76
CA ASP A 116 0.75 -12.67 -13.27
C ASP A 116 -0.37 -11.63 -13.16
N ASP A 117 -1.61 -12.06 -13.47
CA ASP A 117 -2.83 -11.27 -13.30
C ASP A 117 -4.00 -12.23 -13.07
N THR A 118 -4.28 -12.56 -11.82
CA THR A 118 -5.22 -13.58 -11.40
C THR A 118 -6.21 -13.07 -10.36
N VAL A 119 -7.18 -13.91 -10.00
CA VAL A 119 -8.13 -13.64 -8.93
C VAL A 119 -7.64 -14.32 -7.66
N ALA A 120 -7.49 -13.56 -6.57
CA ALA A 120 -7.21 -14.07 -5.24
C ALA A 120 -8.51 -14.18 -4.42
N PRO A 121 -8.65 -15.19 -3.54
CA PRO A 121 -9.87 -15.37 -2.73
C PRO A 121 -9.93 -14.47 -1.48
N TYR A 122 -8.96 -13.59 -1.28
CA TYR A 122 -8.87 -12.71 -0.11
C TYR A 122 -8.25 -11.36 -0.48
N PRO A 123 -8.51 -10.29 0.28
CA PRO A 123 -9.44 -10.20 1.42
C PRO A 123 -10.91 -10.34 1.00
N THR A 124 -11.23 -10.25 -0.29
CA THR A 124 -12.57 -10.47 -0.84
C THR A 124 -12.53 -11.49 -1.98
N ALA A 125 -13.67 -12.11 -2.30
CA ALA A 125 -13.77 -13.09 -3.40
C ALA A 125 -13.51 -12.50 -4.80
N ARG A 126 -13.41 -11.17 -4.93
CA ARG A 126 -13.15 -10.47 -6.20
C ARG A 126 -11.82 -9.74 -6.22
N THR A 127 -10.93 -10.06 -5.29
CA THR A 127 -9.60 -9.45 -5.25
C THR A 127 -8.79 -9.84 -6.49
N ARG A 128 -8.14 -8.87 -7.13
CA ARG A 128 -7.15 -9.13 -8.18
C ARG A 128 -5.77 -9.22 -7.55
N LEU A 129 -5.00 -10.23 -7.95
CA LEU A 129 -3.57 -10.30 -7.70
C LEU A 129 -2.85 -10.01 -9.00
N VAL A 130 -2.05 -8.96 -9.02
CA VAL A 130 -1.23 -8.57 -10.16
C VAL A 130 0.23 -8.57 -9.74
N THR A 131 1.08 -9.22 -10.52
CA THR A 131 2.52 -9.27 -10.25
C THR A 131 3.29 -8.83 -11.49
N GLY A 132 4.26 -7.96 -11.28
CA GLY A 132 5.15 -7.46 -12.31
C GLY A 132 6.61 -7.50 -11.87
N VAL A 133 7.52 -7.45 -12.84
CA VAL A 133 8.95 -7.28 -12.64
C VAL A 133 9.45 -6.05 -13.40
N TYR A 134 10.36 -5.31 -12.80
CA TYR A 134 10.99 -4.14 -13.39
C TYR A 134 12.43 -4.00 -12.91
N THR A 135 13.19 -3.08 -13.48
CA THR A 135 14.58 -2.82 -13.06
C THR A 135 14.66 -1.50 -12.32
N LEU A 136 15.31 -1.51 -11.17
CA LEU A 136 15.64 -0.35 -10.37
C LEU A 136 17.13 -0.34 -10.09
N ASP A 137 17.86 0.68 -10.55
CA ASP A 137 19.30 0.84 -10.33
C ASP A 137 20.08 -0.48 -10.57
N ASP A 138 19.87 -1.11 -11.75
CA ASP A 138 20.44 -2.40 -12.18
C ASP A 138 19.96 -3.64 -11.37
N THR A 139 19.06 -3.46 -10.41
CA THR A 139 18.50 -4.56 -9.63
C THR A 139 17.13 -4.96 -10.21
N SER A 140 16.94 -6.26 -10.45
CA SER A 140 15.60 -6.78 -10.80
C SER A 140 14.71 -6.78 -9.59
N MET A 141 13.58 -6.12 -9.70
CA MET A 141 12.58 -5.97 -8.65
C MET A 141 11.28 -6.69 -9.03
N THR A 142 10.65 -7.27 -8.02
CA THR A 142 9.29 -7.81 -8.12
C THR A 142 8.35 -6.93 -7.32
N VAL A 143 7.22 -6.59 -7.93
CA VAL A 143 6.09 -5.95 -7.28
C VAL A 143 4.85 -6.82 -7.41
N SER A 144 4.22 -7.16 -6.29
CA SER A 144 2.95 -7.89 -6.25
C SER A 144 1.90 -7.05 -5.54
N GLN A 145 0.73 -6.94 -6.14
CA GLN A 145 -0.34 -6.10 -5.63
C GLN A 145 -1.66 -6.87 -5.57
N LEU A 146 -2.28 -6.87 -4.39
CA LEU A 146 -3.69 -7.24 -4.22
C LEU A 146 -4.54 -5.98 -4.37
N VAL A 147 -5.60 -6.07 -5.17
CA VAL A 147 -6.52 -4.96 -5.43
C VAL A 147 -7.95 -5.41 -5.23
N TRP A 148 -8.69 -4.70 -4.39
CA TRP A 148 -10.10 -5.01 -4.12
C TRP A 148 -10.91 -3.73 -3.89
N LEU A 149 -12.22 -3.87 -3.87
CA LEU A 149 -13.18 -2.80 -3.63
C LEU A 149 -13.97 -3.08 -2.36
N THR A 150 -14.24 -2.02 -1.60
CA THR A 150 -15.22 -2.01 -0.52
C THR A 150 -16.28 -0.95 -0.75
N TRP A 151 -17.42 -1.15 -0.11
CA TRP A 151 -18.53 -0.21 -0.11
C TRP A 151 -18.77 0.21 1.33
N CYS A 152 -18.77 1.50 1.58
CA CYS A 152 -19.12 2.07 2.87
C CYS A 152 -20.41 2.87 2.73
N ARG A 153 -21.34 2.66 3.66
CA ARG A 153 -22.57 3.44 3.75
C ARG A 153 -22.56 4.17 5.07
N ASN A 154 -22.49 5.48 5.01
CA ASN A 154 -22.70 6.31 6.18
C ASN A 154 -24.21 6.61 6.28
N ASP A 155 -24.73 6.69 7.49
CA ASP A 155 -26.17 7.01 7.74
C ASP A 155 -26.60 8.38 7.19
N GLN A 156 -25.62 9.24 6.88
CA GLN A 156 -25.86 10.58 6.34
C GLN A 156 -25.74 10.66 4.81
N ASP A 157 -25.21 9.62 4.16
CA ASP A 157 -25.01 9.60 2.71
C ASP A 157 -26.22 8.95 2.02
N GLU A 158 -26.77 9.63 1.00
CA GLU A 158 -27.87 9.06 0.17
C GLU A 158 -27.38 7.86 -0.65
N GLU A 159 -26.11 7.84 -1.07
CA GLU A 159 -25.49 6.77 -1.86
C GLU A 159 -24.26 6.18 -1.16
N PRO A 160 -24.06 4.85 -1.26
CA PRO A 160 -22.88 4.21 -0.68
C PRO A 160 -21.60 4.67 -1.41
N ARG A 161 -20.59 5.05 -0.64
CA ARG A 161 -19.26 5.40 -1.15
C ARG A 161 -18.47 4.12 -1.47
N ARG A 162 -17.65 4.19 -2.49
CA ARG A 162 -16.85 3.07 -2.97
C ARG A 162 -15.37 3.37 -2.85
N PHE A 163 -14.62 2.44 -2.28
CA PHE A 163 -13.18 2.59 -2.05
C PHE A 163 -12.41 1.48 -2.75
N LEU A 164 -11.36 1.89 -3.45
CA LEU A 164 -10.36 1.00 -4.03
C LEU A 164 -9.21 0.84 -3.04
N TRP A 165 -8.97 -0.37 -2.66
CA TRP A 165 -7.86 -0.75 -1.81
C TRP A 165 -6.76 -1.42 -2.61
N THR A 166 -5.51 -1.12 -2.25
CA THR A 166 -4.36 -1.84 -2.76
C THR A 166 -3.44 -2.26 -1.62
N ALA A 167 -2.96 -3.50 -1.64
CA ALA A 167 -1.86 -3.95 -0.79
C ALA A 167 -0.70 -4.33 -1.71
N THR A 168 0.37 -3.55 -1.69
CA THR A 168 1.50 -3.67 -2.60
C THR A 168 2.74 -4.13 -1.86
N CYS A 169 3.31 -5.28 -2.26
CA CYS A 169 4.58 -5.80 -1.77
C CYS A 169 5.66 -5.58 -2.84
N THR A 170 6.81 -5.03 -2.42
CA THR A 170 7.97 -4.80 -3.31
C THR A 170 9.22 -5.40 -2.71
N CYS A 171 9.99 -6.15 -3.51
CA CYS A 171 11.22 -6.81 -3.10
C CYS A 171 12.17 -7.07 -4.27
N PRO A 172 13.49 -7.33 -4.02
CA PRO A 172 14.39 -7.85 -5.04
C PRO A 172 13.91 -9.20 -5.58
N SER A 173 13.96 -9.39 -6.91
CA SER A 173 13.39 -10.58 -7.55
C SER A 173 14.06 -11.88 -7.10
N LEU A 174 15.36 -11.87 -6.80
CA LEU A 174 16.06 -13.05 -6.30
C LEU A 174 15.63 -13.48 -4.90
N ALA A 175 15.16 -12.53 -4.08
CA ALA A 175 14.67 -12.80 -2.72
C ALA A 175 13.13 -12.96 -2.68
N CYS A 176 12.46 -12.85 -3.83
CA CYS A 176 11.01 -12.76 -3.94
C CYS A 176 10.24 -13.96 -3.34
N PRO A 177 10.60 -15.25 -3.56
CA PRO A 177 9.74 -16.35 -3.17
C PRO A 177 9.33 -16.34 -1.69
N PRO A 178 10.23 -16.29 -0.70
CA PRO A 178 9.84 -16.26 0.71
C PRO A 178 9.12 -14.96 1.10
N ILE A 179 9.49 -13.83 0.50
CA ILE A 179 8.87 -12.53 0.79
C ILE A 179 7.42 -12.50 0.32
N ILE A 180 7.14 -13.04 -0.88
CA ILE A 180 5.78 -13.14 -1.39
C ILE A 180 4.94 -14.15 -0.60
N GLU A 181 5.53 -15.25 -0.14
CA GLU A 181 4.85 -16.20 0.75
C GLU A 181 4.42 -15.53 2.07
N ASP A 182 5.33 -14.75 2.69
CA ASP A 182 5.01 -13.94 3.87
C ASP A 182 3.89 -12.94 3.56
N PHE A 183 4.01 -12.17 2.45
CA PHE A 183 2.99 -11.22 2.02
C PHE A 183 1.62 -11.87 1.87
N MET A 184 1.54 -13.00 1.16
CA MET A 184 0.28 -13.71 0.95
C MET A 184 -0.29 -14.28 2.27
N THR A 185 0.58 -14.69 3.20
CA THR A 185 0.18 -15.13 4.54
C THR A 185 -0.38 -13.98 5.37
N MET A 186 0.28 -12.83 5.36
CA MET A 186 -0.19 -11.62 6.03
C MET A 186 -1.51 -11.12 5.42
N ALA A 187 -1.62 -11.10 4.09
CA ALA A 187 -2.81 -10.63 3.38
C ALA A 187 -4.08 -11.46 3.68
N ARG A 188 -3.94 -12.74 4.05
CA ARG A 188 -5.07 -13.57 4.53
C ARG A 188 -5.65 -13.08 5.86
N THR A 189 -4.89 -12.32 6.63
CA THR A 189 -5.31 -11.77 7.93
C THR A 189 -5.76 -10.32 7.83
N LEU A 190 -5.80 -9.77 6.61
CA LEU A 190 -6.17 -8.38 6.36
C LEU A 190 -7.67 -8.18 6.60
N GLU A 191 -7.99 -7.24 7.46
CA GLU A 191 -9.34 -6.83 7.77
C GLU A 191 -9.48 -5.32 7.58
N VAL A 192 -10.56 -4.91 6.94
CA VAL A 192 -10.96 -3.51 6.78
C VAL A 192 -12.21 -3.31 7.62
N VAL A 193 -12.11 -2.41 8.61
CA VAL A 193 -13.20 -2.05 9.51
C VAL A 193 -13.63 -0.63 9.19
N SER A 194 -14.90 -0.45 8.85
CA SER A 194 -15.57 0.83 8.57
C SER A 194 -16.59 1.16 9.64
#